data_b2ae1d89aa2dd192f5099ca04b1dfeb5
#
_entry.id   b2ae1d89aa2dd192f5099ca04b1dfeb5
#
_cell.length_a   1.000
_cell.length_b   1.000
_cell.length_c   1.000
_cell.angle_alpha   90.00
_cell.angle_beta   90.00
_cell.angle_gamma   90.00
#
_symmetry.space_group_name_H-M   'P 1'
#
loop_
_entity.id
_entity.type
_entity.pdbx_description
1 polymer ?
#
loop_
_entity_poly.entity_id
_entity_poly.type
_entity_poly.pdbx_seq_one_letter_code
_entity_poly.pdbx_strand_id
1 'polypeptide(L)'
;IVFGGTGDLARRKLLPALFHRFMAGQVPDDALIIGAARGKMTRKAFQAHTIDALEEFVAEDERPKDKVKTFVAMVDYATVDAMSDLGWDALVKRLKGREDRPRAFYLSVAPRFFGPICDRLGANDLVTAATRLVVEKPLGRDYESALALNAQLAASFDESQLYRIDHYLGKETVQNLMALRFGNALFEPLWNSKFIDHVQITAAESVAVGSRGGYYDQNGAMRDMVQNHLLQLLCMVAMEPPSSLQAGEIRGEKVKLLRALRPINEDKVED
;
A
#
# COMPACT_ATOMS: atom_id res chain seq x y z
N ILE A 1 5.58 11.59 -1.37
CA ILE A 1 6.85 11.35 -0.68
C ILE A 1 6.99 9.85 -0.44
N VAL A 2 8.10 9.24 -0.89
CA VAL A 2 8.36 7.80 -0.76
C VAL A 2 9.51 7.60 0.22
N PHE A 3 9.21 7.23 1.46
CA PHE A 3 10.22 6.78 2.41
C PHE A 3 10.76 5.42 1.98
N GLY A 4 12.09 5.27 1.93
CA GLY A 4 12.72 4.13 1.29
C GLY A 4 12.80 4.27 -0.24
N GLY A 5 12.82 5.52 -0.76
CA GLY A 5 12.78 5.83 -2.19
C GLY A 5 13.93 5.24 -3.02
N THR A 6 15.02 4.82 -2.39
CA THR A 6 16.15 4.12 -3.05
C THR A 6 16.10 2.60 -2.88
N GLY A 7 15.06 2.08 -2.22
CA GLY A 7 14.89 0.65 -1.97
C GLY A 7 14.36 -0.13 -3.18
N ASP A 8 14.45 -1.46 -3.10
CA ASP A 8 14.06 -2.37 -4.17
C ASP A 8 12.59 -2.19 -4.59
N LEU A 9 11.67 -2.08 -3.64
CA LEU A 9 10.24 -1.85 -3.91
C LEU A 9 9.99 -0.52 -4.63
N ALA A 10 10.65 0.55 -4.20
CA ALA A 10 10.52 1.85 -4.85
C ALA A 10 11.03 1.79 -6.28
N ARG A 11 12.20 1.18 -6.50
CA ARG A 11 12.80 1.03 -7.81
C ARG A 11 11.96 0.17 -8.76
N ARG A 12 11.59 -1.03 -8.31
CA ARG A 12 10.95 -2.04 -9.18
C ARG A 12 9.46 -1.81 -9.40
N LYS A 13 8.78 -1.14 -8.48
CA LYS A 13 7.32 -1.04 -8.49
C LYS A 13 6.81 0.40 -8.41
N LEU A 14 7.26 1.19 -7.41
CA LEU A 14 6.62 2.48 -7.17
C LEU A 14 6.98 3.53 -8.22
N LEU A 15 8.25 3.64 -8.61
CA LEU A 15 8.67 4.59 -9.65
C LEU A 15 8.04 4.25 -11.00
N PRO A 16 8.06 2.98 -11.48
CA PRO A 16 7.32 2.56 -12.67
C PRO A 16 5.82 2.83 -12.57
N ALA A 17 5.17 2.48 -11.46
CA ALA A 17 3.73 2.71 -11.29
C ALA A 17 3.37 4.20 -11.30
N LEU A 18 4.18 5.07 -10.70
CA LEU A 18 3.99 6.52 -10.75
C LEU A 18 4.16 7.05 -12.17
N PHE A 19 5.11 6.50 -12.94
CA PHE A 19 5.27 6.85 -14.34
C PHE A 19 4.06 6.43 -15.19
N HIS A 20 3.53 5.21 -15.04
CA HIS A 20 2.30 4.79 -15.72
C HIS A 20 1.10 5.67 -15.33
N ARG A 21 0.97 6.07 -14.07
CA ARG A 21 -0.05 7.03 -13.63
C ARG A 21 0.13 8.41 -14.29
N PHE A 22 1.37 8.86 -14.43
CA PHE A 22 1.69 10.09 -15.17
C PHE A 22 1.29 9.96 -16.65
N MET A 23 1.64 8.85 -17.30
CA MET A 23 1.24 8.57 -18.69
C MET A 23 -0.28 8.54 -18.89
N ALA A 24 -1.01 8.06 -17.89
CA ALA A 24 -2.49 8.03 -17.89
C ALA A 24 -3.12 9.40 -17.53
N GLY A 25 -2.34 10.48 -17.37
CA GLY A 25 -2.86 11.80 -17.02
C GLY A 25 -3.41 11.91 -15.58
N GLN A 26 -3.04 10.98 -14.69
CA GLN A 26 -3.52 10.92 -13.30
C GLN A 26 -2.59 11.61 -12.31
N VAL A 27 -1.46 12.12 -12.76
CA VAL A 27 -0.52 12.89 -11.96
C VAL A 27 -0.58 14.35 -12.43
N PRO A 28 -0.89 15.31 -11.56
CA PRO A 28 -0.90 16.72 -11.93
C PRO A 28 0.47 17.21 -12.46
N ASP A 29 0.47 18.13 -13.41
CA ASP A 29 1.70 18.65 -14.03
C ASP A 29 2.66 19.33 -13.04
N ASP A 30 2.14 19.86 -11.94
CA ASP A 30 2.90 20.48 -10.86
C ASP A 30 3.16 19.54 -9.66
N ALA A 31 2.95 18.24 -9.82
CA ALA A 31 3.24 17.26 -8.79
C ALA A 31 4.74 17.23 -8.47
N LEU A 32 5.05 16.93 -7.20
CA LEU A 32 6.41 16.74 -6.73
C LEU A 32 6.54 15.33 -6.14
N ILE A 33 7.45 14.54 -6.69
CA ILE A 33 7.74 13.17 -6.26
C ILE A 33 9.07 13.20 -5.52
N ILE A 34 9.05 12.98 -4.20
CA ILE A 34 10.26 13.01 -3.37
C ILE A 34 10.61 11.61 -2.91
N GLY A 35 11.76 11.09 -3.34
CA GLY A 35 12.38 9.93 -2.70
C GLY A 35 13.06 10.37 -1.40
N ALA A 36 12.75 9.69 -0.28
CA ALA A 36 13.35 9.97 1.01
C ALA A 36 14.06 8.73 1.54
N ALA A 37 15.35 8.83 1.87
CA ALA A 37 16.12 7.76 2.48
C ALA A 37 17.37 8.29 3.21
N ARG A 38 18.02 7.45 4.03
CA ARG A 38 19.21 7.83 4.81
C ARG A 38 20.46 8.09 3.98
N GLY A 39 20.57 7.43 2.83
CA GLY A 39 21.72 7.58 1.95
C GLY A 39 21.79 9.01 1.39
N LYS A 40 22.99 9.61 1.43
CA LYS A 40 23.20 10.92 0.81
C LYS A 40 23.15 10.79 -0.71
N MET A 41 22.27 11.54 -1.35
CA MET A 41 22.11 11.55 -2.79
C MET A 41 21.68 12.95 -3.24
N THR A 42 22.15 13.38 -4.41
CA THR A 42 21.68 14.62 -5.03
C THR A 42 20.39 14.36 -5.80
N ARG A 43 19.60 15.42 -6.04
CA ARG A 43 18.43 15.35 -6.94
C ARG A 43 18.80 14.72 -8.28
N LYS A 44 19.90 15.19 -8.90
CA LYS A 44 20.37 14.68 -10.20
C LYS A 44 20.69 13.19 -10.17
N ALA A 45 21.34 12.72 -9.11
CA ALA A 45 21.64 11.30 -8.94
C ALA A 45 20.38 10.45 -8.75
N PHE A 46 19.38 10.96 -8.01
CA PHE A 46 18.10 10.25 -7.85
C PHE A 46 17.25 10.29 -9.14
N GLN A 47 17.35 11.36 -9.92
CA GLN A 47 16.75 11.42 -11.26
C GLN A 47 17.37 10.37 -12.19
N ALA A 48 18.68 10.20 -12.18
CA ALA A 48 19.35 9.12 -12.94
C ALA A 48 18.90 7.75 -12.46
N HIS A 49 18.86 7.50 -11.13
CA HIS A 49 18.33 6.27 -10.55
C HIS A 49 16.87 6.00 -10.98
N THR A 50 16.06 7.05 -11.13
CA THR A 50 14.68 6.91 -11.62
C THR A 50 14.67 6.52 -13.10
N ILE A 51 15.52 7.10 -13.94
CA ILE A 51 15.65 6.72 -15.34
C ILE A 51 16.03 5.24 -15.46
N ASP A 52 17.08 4.82 -14.74
CA ASP A 52 17.54 3.42 -14.72
C ASP A 52 16.41 2.46 -14.30
N ALA A 53 15.58 2.86 -13.32
CA ALA A 53 14.42 2.09 -12.89
C ALA A 53 13.36 1.96 -13.99
N LEU A 54 13.07 3.06 -14.70
CA LEU A 54 12.13 3.03 -15.82
C LEU A 54 12.67 2.20 -17.00
N GLU A 55 13.97 2.28 -17.28
CA GLU A 55 14.61 1.49 -18.34
C GLU A 55 14.58 -0.02 -18.07
N GLU A 56 14.70 -0.40 -16.80
CA GLU A 56 14.69 -1.81 -16.39
C GLU A 56 13.27 -2.41 -16.28
N PHE A 57 12.29 -1.61 -15.82
CA PHE A 57 10.98 -2.14 -15.40
C PHE A 57 9.78 -1.63 -16.20
N VAL A 58 9.97 -0.76 -17.18
CA VAL A 58 8.93 -0.30 -18.12
C VAL A 58 9.36 -0.66 -19.53
N ALA A 59 8.45 -1.22 -20.31
CA ALA A 59 8.72 -1.58 -21.70
C ALA A 59 9.09 -0.35 -22.55
N GLU A 60 9.93 -0.52 -23.55
CA GLU A 60 10.49 0.60 -24.33
C GLU A 60 9.39 1.37 -25.08
N ASP A 61 8.41 0.69 -25.59
CA ASP A 61 7.24 1.27 -26.28
C ASP A 61 6.29 2.03 -25.34
N GLU A 62 6.33 1.74 -24.03
CA GLU A 62 5.53 2.42 -23.00
C GLU A 62 6.24 3.63 -22.39
N ARG A 63 7.52 3.90 -22.74
CA ARG A 63 8.35 4.99 -22.14
C ARG A 63 8.92 5.97 -23.18
N PRO A 64 8.10 6.80 -23.84
CA PRO A 64 8.57 7.83 -24.78
C PRO A 64 9.57 8.77 -24.09
N LYS A 65 10.68 9.08 -24.76
CA LYS A 65 11.82 9.85 -24.18
C LYS A 65 11.41 11.23 -23.66
N ASP A 66 10.51 11.92 -24.34
CA ASP A 66 9.99 13.22 -23.92
C ASP A 66 9.15 13.10 -22.64
N LYS A 67 8.36 12.05 -22.50
CA LYS A 67 7.56 11.77 -21.30
C LYS A 67 8.42 11.38 -20.11
N VAL A 68 9.43 10.55 -20.32
CA VAL A 68 10.44 10.24 -19.28
C VAL A 68 11.11 11.53 -18.79
N LYS A 69 11.55 12.39 -19.70
CA LYS A 69 12.17 13.67 -19.34
C LYS A 69 11.24 14.55 -18.51
N THR A 70 9.98 14.67 -18.90
CA THR A 70 8.97 15.44 -18.17
C THR A 70 8.71 14.86 -16.79
N PHE A 71 8.50 13.54 -16.68
CA PHE A 71 8.28 12.87 -15.40
C PHE A 71 9.46 13.03 -14.45
N VAL A 72 10.67 12.81 -14.93
CA VAL A 72 11.91 12.93 -14.14
C VAL A 72 12.14 14.37 -13.65
N ALA A 73 11.68 15.38 -14.37
CA ALA A 73 11.74 16.75 -13.89
C ALA A 73 10.91 17.00 -12.62
N MET A 74 9.84 16.20 -12.38
CA MET A 74 9.02 16.23 -11.17
C MET A 74 9.66 15.51 -9.97
N VAL A 75 10.75 14.75 -10.20
CA VAL A 75 11.40 13.93 -9.18
C VAL A 75 12.46 14.72 -8.42
N ASP A 76 12.44 14.62 -7.10
CA ASP A 76 13.41 15.18 -6.17
C ASP A 76 13.84 14.14 -5.12
N TYR A 77 14.84 14.46 -4.33
CA TYR A 77 15.36 13.59 -3.28
C TYR A 77 15.61 14.35 -1.98
N ALA A 78 15.28 13.72 -0.88
CA ALA A 78 15.60 14.20 0.46
C ALA A 78 16.38 13.14 1.25
N THR A 79 17.56 13.50 1.73
CA THR A 79 18.25 12.68 2.72
C THR A 79 17.55 12.83 4.06
N VAL A 80 16.86 11.79 4.54
CA VAL A 80 16.07 11.81 5.78
C VAL A 80 16.31 10.53 6.56
N ASP A 81 16.57 10.65 7.84
CA ASP A 81 16.65 9.50 8.75
C ASP A 81 15.38 9.41 9.61
N ALA A 82 14.71 8.26 9.56
CA ALA A 82 13.53 7.99 10.37
C ALA A 82 13.81 7.97 11.89
N MET A 83 15.06 7.65 12.29
CA MET A 83 15.43 7.45 13.69
C MET A 83 16.14 8.66 14.32
N SER A 84 16.42 9.72 13.56
CA SER A 84 17.07 10.94 14.03
C SER A 84 16.46 12.18 13.37
N ASP A 85 16.87 13.38 13.81
CA ASP A 85 16.38 14.64 13.23
C ASP A 85 17.03 14.99 11.88
N LEU A 86 17.92 14.12 11.40
CA LEU A 86 18.66 14.37 10.18
C LEU A 86 17.71 14.49 8.98
N GLY A 87 17.74 15.66 8.34
CA GLY A 87 17.11 15.92 7.05
C GLY A 87 15.64 16.33 7.10
N TRP A 88 14.97 16.29 8.25
CA TRP A 88 13.56 16.67 8.37
C TRP A 88 13.32 18.15 8.04
N ASP A 89 14.17 19.06 8.51
CA ASP A 89 14.11 20.49 8.13
C ASP A 89 14.20 20.69 6.61
N ALA A 90 15.05 19.91 5.95
CA ALA A 90 15.20 19.97 4.51
C ALA A 90 13.96 19.45 3.77
N LEU A 91 13.28 18.43 4.32
CA LEU A 91 12.00 17.93 3.80
C LEU A 91 10.89 18.97 3.99
N VAL A 92 10.79 19.58 5.18
CA VAL A 92 9.84 20.66 5.48
C VAL A 92 10.02 21.82 4.48
N LYS A 93 11.26 22.27 4.27
CA LYS A 93 11.56 23.35 3.30
C LYS A 93 11.12 23.03 1.87
N ARG A 94 11.21 21.74 1.43
CA ARG A 94 10.74 21.33 0.10
C ARG A 94 9.22 21.32 -0.03
N LEU A 95 8.50 21.14 1.07
CA LEU A 95 7.04 21.08 1.11
C LEU A 95 6.40 22.44 1.46
N LYS A 96 7.21 23.43 1.83
CA LYS A 96 6.74 24.78 2.15
C LYS A 96 6.04 25.44 0.95
N GLY A 97 4.89 26.09 1.22
CA GLY A 97 4.05 26.70 0.20
C GLY A 97 3.19 25.71 -0.59
N ARG A 98 3.06 24.47 -0.08
CA ARG A 98 2.21 23.42 -0.64
C ARG A 98 1.34 22.78 0.46
N GLU A 99 0.99 23.55 1.49
CA GLU A 99 0.26 23.06 2.67
C GLU A 99 -1.19 22.67 2.35
N ASP A 100 -1.78 23.30 1.36
CA ASP A 100 -3.12 23.05 0.82
C ASP A 100 -3.19 21.88 -0.17
N ARG A 101 -2.01 21.37 -0.60
CA ARG A 101 -1.93 20.30 -1.58
C ARG A 101 -2.08 18.92 -0.91
N PRO A 102 -2.75 17.96 -1.56
CA PRO A 102 -2.73 16.59 -1.11
C PRO A 102 -1.30 16.06 -1.00
N ARG A 103 -0.96 15.47 0.16
CA ARG A 103 0.35 14.86 0.42
C ARG A 103 0.17 13.38 0.69
N ALA A 104 0.78 12.54 -0.12
CA ALA A 104 0.85 11.11 0.15
C ALA A 104 2.25 10.75 0.67
N PHE A 105 2.33 10.23 1.88
CA PHE A 105 3.53 9.61 2.44
C PHE A 105 3.44 8.11 2.29
N TYR A 106 4.27 7.55 1.44
CA TYR A 106 4.33 6.11 1.20
C TYR A 106 5.51 5.51 1.98
N LEU A 107 5.24 4.60 2.90
CA LEU A 107 6.25 3.99 3.74
C LEU A 107 6.75 2.67 3.13
N SER A 108 7.67 2.78 2.17
CA SER A 108 8.39 1.66 1.55
C SER A 108 9.63 1.27 2.38
N VAL A 109 9.42 1.06 3.68
CA VAL A 109 10.44 0.76 4.69
C VAL A 109 9.98 -0.36 5.61
N ALA A 110 10.89 -0.94 6.40
CA ALA A 110 10.52 -1.96 7.37
C ALA A 110 9.52 -1.41 8.42
N PRO A 111 8.55 -2.20 8.90
CA PRO A 111 7.48 -1.77 9.79
C PRO A 111 7.95 -1.05 11.07
N ARG A 112 9.12 -1.42 11.61
CA ARG A 112 9.72 -0.76 12.76
C ARG A 112 9.96 0.75 12.59
N PHE A 113 9.94 1.25 11.35
CA PHE A 113 10.11 2.67 11.05
C PHE A 113 8.78 3.42 10.90
N PHE A 114 7.63 2.73 10.85
CA PHE A 114 6.34 3.37 10.62
C PHE A 114 6.03 4.38 11.73
N GLY A 115 6.08 3.96 12.98
CA GLY A 115 5.84 4.84 14.10
C GLY A 115 6.83 6.02 14.19
N PRO A 116 8.14 5.79 14.23
CA PRO A 116 9.12 6.88 14.23
C PRO A 116 8.95 7.89 13.10
N ILE A 117 8.54 7.45 11.90
CA ILE A 117 8.23 8.37 10.80
C ILE A 117 6.97 9.16 11.10
N CYS A 118 5.89 8.51 11.58
CA CYS A 118 4.64 9.21 11.91
C CYS A 118 4.83 10.24 13.00
N ASP A 119 5.57 9.91 14.08
CA ASP A 119 5.89 10.85 15.16
C ASP A 119 6.61 12.09 14.63
N ARG A 120 7.57 11.90 13.72
CA ARG A 120 8.31 13.00 13.12
C ARG A 120 7.51 13.80 12.10
N LEU A 121 6.60 13.16 11.35
CA LEU A 121 5.67 13.87 10.48
C LEU A 121 4.79 14.81 11.30
N GLY A 122 4.28 14.36 12.44
CA GLY A 122 3.51 15.18 13.38
C GLY A 122 4.35 16.30 13.98
N ALA A 123 5.53 15.97 14.53
CA ALA A 123 6.43 16.94 15.18
C ALA A 123 6.94 18.05 14.24
N ASN A 124 6.93 17.82 12.93
CA ASN A 124 7.36 18.79 11.91
C ASN A 124 6.18 19.47 11.17
N ASP A 125 4.95 19.37 11.67
CA ASP A 125 3.74 19.95 11.07
C ASP A 125 3.52 19.52 9.60
N LEU A 126 3.94 18.30 9.25
CA LEU A 126 3.78 17.76 7.91
C LEU A 126 2.44 17.05 7.70
N VAL A 127 1.68 16.82 8.77
CA VAL A 127 0.35 16.21 8.73
C VAL A 127 -0.70 17.31 8.63
N THR A 128 -1.45 17.32 7.55
CA THR A 128 -2.59 18.23 7.30
C THR A 128 -3.84 17.43 7.01
N ALA A 129 -5.01 18.04 6.95
CA ALA A 129 -6.26 17.36 6.57
C ALA A 129 -6.17 16.68 5.19
N ALA A 130 -5.36 17.22 4.27
CA ALA A 130 -5.12 16.67 2.94
C ALA A 130 -4.02 15.60 2.90
N THR A 131 -3.37 15.29 4.02
CA THR A 131 -2.31 14.27 4.10
C THR A 131 -2.91 12.87 4.02
N ARG A 132 -2.20 11.96 3.36
CA ARG A 132 -2.49 10.53 3.28
C ARG A 132 -1.24 9.74 3.63
N LEU A 133 -1.41 8.75 4.50
CA LEU A 133 -0.34 7.81 4.85
C LEU A 133 -0.63 6.46 4.21
N VAL A 134 0.34 5.95 3.48
CA VAL A 134 0.25 4.65 2.80
C VAL A 134 1.25 3.70 3.42
N VAL A 135 0.77 2.60 3.98
CA VAL A 135 1.57 1.56 4.61
C VAL A 135 1.29 0.20 3.98
N GLU A 136 2.32 -0.61 3.88
CA GLU A 136 2.23 -1.99 3.38
C GLU A 136 2.37 -3.02 4.50
N LYS A 137 2.02 -4.24 4.20
CA LYS A 137 2.26 -5.38 5.09
C LYS A 137 3.78 -5.58 5.34
N PRO A 138 4.16 -6.16 6.49
CA PRO A 138 3.31 -6.64 7.58
C PRO A 138 2.84 -5.51 8.51
N LEU A 139 1.56 -5.58 8.93
CA LEU A 139 0.94 -4.63 9.86
C LEU A 139 0.86 -5.21 11.28
N GLY A 140 1.97 -5.67 11.78
CA GLY A 140 2.12 -6.45 13.01
C GLY A 140 2.48 -7.91 12.71
N ARG A 141 2.96 -8.62 13.73
CA ARG A 141 3.29 -10.06 13.70
C ARG A 141 2.18 -10.92 14.32
N ASP A 142 1.47 -10.33 15.27
CA ASP A 142 0.41 -10.89 16.08
C ASP A 142 -0.61 -9.80 16.41
N TYR A 143 -1.64 -10.16 17.14
CA TYR A 143 -2.71 -9.23 17.51
C TYR A 143 -2.21 -8.04 18.32
N GLU A 144 -1.35 -8.27 19.31
CA GLU A 144 -0.81 -7.25 20.20
C GLU A 144 0.02 -6.21 19.44
N SER A 145 0.94 -6.67 18.60
CA SER A 145 1.78 -5.79 17.78
C SER A 145 0.97 -5.04 16.71
N ALA A 146 -0.10 -5.64 16.18
CA ALA A 146 -1.02 -4.98 15.26
C ALA A 146 -1.81 -3.86 15.96
N LEU A 147 -2.30 -4.10 17.19
CA LEU A 147 -2.96 -3.08 18.00
C LEU A 147 -2.01 -1.92 18.35
N ALA A 148 -0.79 -2.24 18.77
CA ALA A 148 0.22 -1.23 19.09
C ALA A 148 0.54 -0.36 17.87
N LEU A 149 0.74 -0.96 16.70
CA LEU A 149 0.96 -0.22 15.45
C LEU A 149 -0.24 0.65 15.10
N ASN A 150 -1.45 0.12 15.17
CA ASN A 150 -2.66 0.90 14.88
C ASN A 150 -2.83 2.08 15.83
N ALA A 151 -2.58 1.90 17.13
CA ALA A 151 -2.60 2.99 18.12
C ALA A 151 -1.57 4.07 17.79
N GLN A 152 -0.36 3.67 17.39
CA GLN A 152 0.71 4.59 17.01
C GLN A 152 0.36 5.40 15.75
N LEU A 153 -0.21 4.76 14.72
CA LEU A 153 -0.67 5.46 13.51
C LEU A 153 -1.82 6.43 13.82
N ALA A 154 -2.77 6.00 14.65
CA ALA A 154 -3.94 6.80 15.03
C ALA A 154 -3.58 8.01 15.93
N ALA A 155 -2.42 8.02 16.57
CA ALA A 155 -1.93 9.18 17.34
C ALA A 155 -1.63 10.40 16.44
N SER A 156 -1.31 10.19 15.17
CA SER A 156 -0.91 11.25 14.23
C SER A 156 -1.85 11.43 13.03
N PHE A 157 -2.69 10.44 12.73
CA PHE A 157 -3.54 10.42 11.53
C PHE A 157 -4.95 9.94 11.84
N ASP A 158 -5.94 10.58 11.26
CA ASP A 158 -7.30 10.08 11.23
C ASP A 158 -7.40 8.80 10.37
N GLU A 159 -8.33 7.91 10.68
CA GLU A 159 -8.54 6.67 9.90
C GLU A 159 -8.81 6.95 8.41
N SER A 160 -9.46 8.06 8.08
CA SER A 160 -9.69 8.51 6.70
C SER A 160 -8.42 8.88 5.93
N GLN A 161 -7.32 9.09 6.64
CA GLN A 161 -6.00 9.42 6.10
C GLN A 161 -5.10 8.19 5.95
N LEU A 162 -5.48 7.03 6.54
CA LEU A 162 -4.68 5.81 6.58
C LEU A 162 -5.05 4.84 5.47
N TYR A 163 -4.10 4.50 4.63
CA TYR A 163 -4.23 3.54 3.53
C TYR A 163 -3.33 2.33 3.78
N ARG A 164 -3.93 1.25 4.25
CA ARG A 164 -3.26 -0.05 4.43
C ARG A 164 -3.38 -0.84 3.14
N ILE A 165 -2.27 -1.04 2.45
CA ILE A 165 -2.26 -1.65 1.12
C ILE A 165 -2.28 -3.17 1.21
N ASP A 166 -3.29 -3.76 0.57
CA ASP A 166 -3.28 -5.16 0.15
C ASP A 166 -3.31 -5.20 -1.39
N HIS A 167 -2.21 -5.61 -2.01
CA HIS A 167 -2.06 -5.56 -3.46
C HIS A 167 -2.99 -6.54 -4.21
N TYR A 168 -3.53 -7.57 -3.54
CA TYR A 168 -4.55 -8.45 -4.12
C TYR A 168 -5.86 -7.70 -4.40
N LEU A 169 -6.23 -6.75 -3.56
CA LEU A 169 -7.39 -5.89 -3.80
C LEU A 169 -7.20 -4.93 -4.99
N GLY A 170 -5.96 -4.74 -5.45
CA GLY A 170 -5.65 -3.97 -6.64
C GLY A 170 -5.71 -4.77 -7.94
N LYS A 171 -5.83 -6.12 -7.87
CA LYS A 171 -5.95 -6.96 -9.07
C LYS A 171 -7.33 -6.74 -9.71
N GLU A 172 -7.36 -6.52 -11.02
CA GLU A 172 -8.59 -6.27 -11.77
C GLU A 172 -9.63 -7.39 -11.60
N THR A 173 -9.18 -8.64 -11.64
CA THR A 173 -10.04 -9.81 -11.41
C THR A 173 -10.70 -9.81 -10.02
N VAL A 174 -10.02 -9.29 -9.00
CA VAL A 174 -10.57 -9.17 -7.64
C VAL A 174 -11.55 -8.01 -7.56
N GLN A 175 -11.24 -6.88 -8.17
CA GLN A 175 -12.16 -5.73 -8.22
C GLN A 175 -13.44 -6.07 -8.99
N ASN A 176 -13.34 -6.87 -10.05
CA ASN A 176 -14.48 -7.33 -10.83
C ASN A 176 -15.48 -8.18 -10.02
N LEU A 177 -15.06 -8.81 -8.91
CA LEU A 177 -15.99 -9.50 -8.02
C LEU A 177 -17.06 -8.56 -7.43
N MET A 178 -16.70 -7.31 -7.15
CA MET A 178 -17.68 -6.32 -6.65
C MET A 178 -18.74 -6.01 -7.73
N ALA A 179 -18.30 -5.77 -8.95
CA ALA A 179 -19.20 -5.51 -10.07
C ALA A 179 -20.07 -6.75 -10.40
N LEU A 180 -19.49 -7.94 -10.39
CA LEU A 180 -20.19 -9.19 -10.64
C LEU A 180 -21.28 -9.43 -9.60
N ARG A 181 -20.97 -9.26 -8.32
CA ARG A 181 -21.87 -9.58 -7.21
C ARG A 181 -22.93 -8.51 -6.97
N PHE A 182 -22.55 -7.23 -7.00
CA PHE A 182 -23.38 -6.12 -6.52
C PHE A 182 -23.84 -5.18 -7.64
N GLY A 183 -23.31 -5.34 -8.85
CA GLY A 183 -23.72 -4.58 -10.03
C GLY A 183 -24.46 -5.42 -11.07
N ASN A 184 -24.77 -6.70 -10.77
CA ASN A 184 -25.34 -7.62 -11.75
C ASN A 184 -26.57 -8.34 -11.20
N ALA A 185 -27.75 -7.92 -11.62
CA ALA A 185 -29.03 -8.46 -11.19
C ALA A 185 -29.24 -9.96 -11.46
N LEU A 186 -28.45 -10.57 -12.37
CA LEU A 186 -28.52 -12.01 -12.61
C LEU A 186 -27.81 -12.81 -11.53
N PHE A 187 -26.70 -12.33 -11.02
CA PHE A 187 -25.88 -13.09 -10.04
C PHE A 187 -26.26 -12.79 -8.59
N GLU A 188 -26.67 -11.56 -8.28
CA GLU A 188 -26.99 -11.16 -6.91
C GLU A 188 -27.97 -12.11 -6.20
N PRO A 189 -29.14 -12.50 -6.79
CA PRO A 189 -30.10 -13.41 -6.13
C PRO A 189 -29.62 -14.86 -6.02
N LEU A 190 -28.60 -15.25 -6.80
CA LEU A 190 -28.04 -16.60 -6.80
C LEU A 190 -26.84 -16.75 -5.88
N TRP A 191 -26.30 -15.65 -5.36
CA TRP A 191 -25.06 -15.65 -4.56
C TRP A 191 -25.35 -15.94 -3.08
N ASN A 192 -25.83 -17.15 -2.81
CA ASN A 192 -26.16 -17.58 -1.46
C ASN A 192 -26.10 -19.12 -1.34
N SER A 193 -26.20 -19.65 -0.12
CA SER A 193 -26.07 -21.06 0.21
C SER A 193 -27.16 -21.97 -0.38
N LYS A 194 -28.21 -21.45 -1.01
CA LYS A 194 -29.21 -22.25 -1.71
C LYS A 194 -28.73 -22.69 -3.09
N PHE A 195 -27.87 -21.89 -3.71
CA PHE A 195 -27.42 -22.08 -5.08
C PHE A 195 -25.93 -22.35 -5.20
N ILE A 196 -25.13 -21.95 -4.20
CA ILE A 196 -23.68 -22.18 -4.15
C ILE A 196 -23.39 -23.26 -3.10
N ASP A 197 -22.86 -24.38 -3.55
CA ASP A 197 -22.49 -25.49 -2.69
C ASP A 197 -21.25 -25.16 -1.85
N HIS A 198 -20.17 -24.72 -2.49
CA HIS A 198 -18.94 -24.32 -1.82
C HIS A 198 -18.13 -23.27 -2.61
N VAL A 199 -17.18 -22.66 -1.95
CA VAL A 199 -16.23 -21.71 -2.53
C VAL A 199 -14.80 -22.19 -2.30
N GLN A 200 -14.00 -22.23 -3.35
CA GLN A 200 -12.56 -22.48 -3.28
C GLN A 200 -11.78 -21.23 -3.66
N ILE A 201 -10.87 -20.81 -2.80
CA ILE A 201 -9.99 -19.65 -3.05
C ILE A 201 -8.56 -20.18 -3.17
N THR A 202 -8.01 -20.10 -4.38
CA THR A 202 -6.64 -20.54 -4.66
C THR A 202 -5.78 -19.35 -5.03
N ALA A 203 -4.67 -19.16 -4.31
CA ALA A 203 -3.61 -18.20 -4.63
C ALA A 203 -2.35 -18.97 -5.02
N ALA A 204 -2.18 -19.21 -6.31
CA ALA A 204 -0.98 -19.84 -6.85
C ALA A 204 -0.06 -18.76 -7.45
N GLU A 205 1.21 -18.76 -7.06
CA GLU A 205 2.20 -17.85 -7.58
C GLU A 205 3.32 -18.63 -8.27
N SER A 206 3.77 -18.11 -9.42
CA SER A 206 4.88 -18.70 -10.17
C SER A 206 6.26 -18.32 -9.59
N VAL A 207 6.29 -17.28 -8.74
CA VAL A 207 7.53 -16.78 -8.13
C VAL A 207 7.82 -17.56 -6.85
N ALA A 208 8.98 -18.24 -6.82
CA ALA A 208 9.46 -18.91 -5.63
C ALA A 208 9.90 -17.92 -4.54
N VAL A 209 10.11 -18.43 -3.31
CA VAL A 209 10.54 -17.60 -2.15
C VAL A 209 11.81 -16.81 -2.43
N GLY A 210 12.76 -17.38 -3.20
CA GLY A 210 14.00 -16.71 -3.64
C GLY A 210 14.79 -16.10 -2.48
N SER A 211 15.21 -14.84 -2.64
CA SER A 211 15.99 -14.11 -1.63
C SER A 211 15.20 -13.76 -0.35
N ARG A 212 13.89 -14.01 -0.30
CA ARG A 212 13.01 -13.75 0.87
C ARG A 212 12.93 -14.93 1.85
N GLY A 213 13.81 -15.94 1.72
CA GLY A 213 13.78 -17.15 2.56
C GLY A 213 13.73 -16.83 4.06
N GLY A 214 14.57 -15.93 4.56
CA GLY A 214 14.57 -15.53 5.96
C GLY A 214 13.29 -14.81 6.43
N TYR A 215 12.61 -14.10 5.55
CA TYR A 215 11.29 -13.52 5.85
C TYR A 215 10.22 -14.61 5.92
N TYR A 216 10.20 -15.51 4.94
CA TYR A 216 9.21 -16.57 4.87
C TYR A 216 9.34 -17.58 6.01
N ASP A 217 10.56 -17.90 6.41
CA ASP A 217 10.85 -18.77 7.54
C ASP A 217 10.22 -18.27 8.86
N GLN A 218 10.21 -16.94 9.06
CA GLN A 218 9.61 -16.32 10.25
C GLN A 218 8.10 -16.12 10.16
N ASN A 219 7.51 -16.05 8.97
CA ASN A 219 6.11 -15.70 8.78
C ASN A 219 5.25 -16.89 8.31
N GLY A 220 5.79 -17.75 7.45
CA GLY A 220 5.06 -18.84 6.83
C GLY A 220 3.91 -18.37 5.92
N ALA A 221 3.23 -19.32 5.29
CA ALA A 221 2.10 -19.04 4.40
C ALA A 221 0.89 -18.44 5.14
N MET A 222 0.68 -18.80 6.40
CA MET A 222 -0.46 -18.29 7.18
C MET A 222 -0.39 -16.75 7.31
N ARG A 223 0.75 -16.21 7.74
CA ARG A 223 0.91 -14.75 7.90
C ARG A 223 1.20 -14.03 6.58
N ASP A 224 1.87 -14.69 5.62
CA ASP A 224 2.19 -14.02 4.35
C ASP A 224 1.01 -13.98 3.38
N MET A 225 0.12 -14.96 3.40
CA MET A 225 -0.94 -15.10 2.41
C MET A 225 -2.34 -15.20 3.01
N VAL A 226 -2.55 -16.05 4.02
CA VAL A 226 -3.91 -16.38 4.47
C VAL A 226 -4.54 -15.23 5.23
N GLN A 227 -3.93 -14.75 6.31
CA GLN A 227 -4.52 -13.73 7.21
C GLN A 227 -4.61 -12.33 6.61
N ASN A 228 -4.15 -12.14 5.38
CA ASN A 228 -4.30 -10.91 4.62
C ASN A 228 -5.02 -11.18 3.28
N HIS A 229 -4.31 -11.59 2.26
CA HIS A 229 -4.83 -11.72 0.90
C HIS A 229 -6.03 -12.67 0.79
N LEU A 230 -5.93 -13.88 1.34
CA LEU A 230 -7.02 -14.86 1.23
C LEU A 230 -8.23 -14.45 2.07
N LEU A 231 -8.04 -13.87 3.27
CA LEU A 231 -9.17 -13.32 4.03
C LEU A 231 -9.82 -12.12 3.34
N GLN A 232 -9.06 -11.27 2.65
CA GLN A 232 -9.64 -10.21 1.83
C GLN A 232 -10.45 -10.76 0.65
N LEU A 233 -9.94 -11.79 -0.04
CA LEU A 233 -10.69 -12.47 -1.09
C LEU A 233 -11.96 -13.12 -0.53
N LEU A 234 -11.86 -13.80 0.61
CA LEU A 234 -13.02 -14.35 1.30
C LEU A 234 -14.06 -13.26 1.62
N CYS A 235 -13.63 -12.11 2.11
CA CYS A 235 -14.52 -10.97 2.32
C CYS A 235 -15.21 -10.53 1.03
N MET A 236 -14.47 -10.39 -0.07
CA MET A 236 -15.05 -10.00 -1.37
C MET A 236 -16.06 -11.01 -1.91
N VAL A 237 -15.85 -12.30 -1.61
CA VAL A 237 -16.74 -13.40 -2.04
C VAL A 237 -17.96 -13.56 -1.14
N ALA A 238 -17.82 -13.42 0.18
CA ALA A 238 -18.83 -13.88 1.13
C ALA A 238 -19.49 -12.78 1.98
N MET A 239 -19.03 -11.51 1.94
CA MET A 239 -19.71 -10.43 2.65
C MET A 239 -21.10 -10.18 2.05
N GLU A 240 -22.02 -9.66 2.87
CA GLU A 240 -23.34 -9.21 2.39
C GLU A 240 -23.20 -7.96 1.48
N PRO A 241 -24.19 -7.68 0.61
CA PRO A 241 -24.21 -6.46 -0.17
C PRO A 241 -24.12 -5.22 0.71
N PRO A 242 -23.11 -4.35 0.51
CA PRO A 242 -23.03 -3.11 1.27
C PRO A 242 -24.13 -2.14 0.85
N SER A 243 -24.61 -1.29 1.76
CA SER A 243 -25.66 -0.28 1.49
C SER A 243 -25.23 0.75 0.43
N SER A 244 -23.92 0.95 0.28
CA SER A 244 -23.30 1.76 -0.77
C SER A 244 -21.84 1.33 -0.99
N LEU A 245 -21.25 1.77 -2.12
CA LEU A 245 -19.83 1.50 -2.41
C LEU A 245 -18.86 2.44 -1.65
N GLN A 246 -19.33 3.12 -0.63
CA GLN A 246 -18.47 3.92 0.23
C GLN A 246 -17.58 3.02 1.10
N ALA A 247 -16.35 3.47 1.33
CA ALA A 247 -15.34 2.68 2.05
C ALA A 247 -15.79 2.20 3.44
N GLY A 248 -16.57 3.02 4.17
CA GLY A 248 -17.11 2.67 5.49
C GLY A 248 -18.08 1.49 5.43
N GLU A 249 -19.01 1.49 4.46
CA GLU A 249 -20.00 0.44 4.29
C GLU A 249 -19.37 -0.89 3.89
N ILE A 250 -18.46 -0.85 2.91
CA ILE A 250 -17.70 -2.04 2.50
C ILE A 250 -16.90 -2.61 3.67
N ARG A 251 -16.25 -1.75 4.46
CA ARG A 251 -15.47 -2.17 5.63
C ARG A 251 -16.38 -2.78 6.70
N GLY A 252 -17.56 -2.21 6.91
CA GLY A 252 -18.56 -2.72 7.84
C GLY A 252 -18.97 -4.16 7.51
N GLU A 253 -19.29 -4.45 6.26
CA GLU A 253 -19.67 -5.79 5.83
C GLU A 253 -18.51 -6.80 5.93
N LYS A 254 -17.28 -6.39 5.58
CA LYS A 254 -16.09 -7.23 5.80
C LYS A 254 -15.90 -7.59 7.28
N VAL A 255 -16.07 -6.63 8.18
CA VAL A 255 -15.93 -6.84 9.63
C VAL A 255 -17.02 -7.80 10.14
N LYS A 256 -18.27 -7.68 9.68
CA LYS A 256 -19.35 -8.60 10.05
C LYS A 256 -19.00 -10.04 9.66
N LEU A 257 -18.53 -10.24 8.42
CA LEU A 257 -18.10 -11.56 7.97
C LEU A 257 -16.96 -12.12 8.82
N LEU A 258 -15.89 -11.35 9.03
CA LEU A 258 -14.74 -11.81 9.81
C LEU A 258 -15.10 -12.18 11.25
N ARG A 259 -16.05 -11.47 11.86
CA ARG A 259 -16.58 -11.80 13.20
C ARG A 259 -17.42 -13.09 13.21
N ALA A 260 -17.99 -13.49 12.09
CA ALA A 260 -18.76 -14.71 11.95
C ALA A 260 -17.89 -15.97 11.71
N LEU A 261 -16.61 -15.79 11.41
CA LEU A 261 -15.68 -16.90 11.25
C LEU A 261 -15.50 -17.62 12.60
N ARG A 262 -15.52 -18.96 12.56
CA ARG A 262 -15.23 -19.76 13.74
C ARG A 262 -13.73 -19.62 14.05
N PRO A 263 -13.36 -19.33 15.30
CA PRO A 263 -11.95 -19.30 15.69
C PRO A 263 -11.35 -20.71 15.55
N ILE A 264 -10.14 -20.77 15.05
CA ILE A 264 -9.33 -22.00 15.07
C ILE A 264 -8.71 -22.07 16.46
N ASN A 265 -9.15 -23.02 17.28
CA ASN A 265 -8.59 -23.27 18.60
C ASN A 265 -7.32 -24.11 18.49
N GLU A 266 -6.43 -24.01 19.50
CA GLU A 266 -5.17 -24.77 19.55
C GLU A 266 -5.38 -26.29 19.41
N ASP A 267 -6.46 -26.80 19.96
CA ASP A 267 -6.84 -28.22 19.90
C ASP A 267 -7.16 -28.73 18.47
N LYS A 268 -7.26 -27.83 17.48
CA LYS A 268 -7.59 -28.17 16.07
C LYS A 268 -6.45 -27.84 15.11
N VAL A 269 -5.29 -27.48 15.62
CA VAL A 269 -4.13 -27.17 14.79
C VAL A 269 -3.41 -28.42 14.30
N GLU A 270 -3.66 -29.58 14.94
CA GLU A 270 -3.08 -30.89 14.60
C GLU A 270 -3.94 -31.70 13.61
N ASP A 271 -5.17 -31.27 13.32
CA ASP A 271 -6.07 -31.87 12.35
C ASP A 271 -5.96 -31.19 10.97
#